data_fa473c4deeb4d179ccc0da1acebba8ca
#
_entry.id   fa473c4deeb4d179ccc0da1acebba8ca
#
_cell.length_a   1.000
_cell.length_b   1.000
_cell.length_c   1.000
_cell.angle_alpha   90.00
_cell.angle_beta   90.00
_cell.angle_gamma   90.00
#
_symmetry.space_group_name_H-M   'P 1'
#
loop_
_entity.id
_entity.type
_entity.pdbx_description
1 polymer ?
#
loop_
_entity_poly.entity_id
_entity_poly.type
_entity_poly.pdbx_seq_one_letter_code
_entity_poly.pdbx_strand_id
1 'polypeptide(L)'
;RDLDIAISECVALYGDQFNEWPGEVQEVLVNMMFNMGRTRLGGFKNFRKALEEGDWKRAGVEGRDSRWYKQVTNRAERLMVRLENV
;
A
#
# COMPACT_ATOMS: atom_id res chain seq x y z
N ARG A 1 1.23 6.58 -17.45
CA ARG A 1 0.90 7.02 -16.10
C ARG A 1 2.14 7.47 -15.36
N ASP A 2 2.04 8.59 -14.71
CA ASP A 2 3.17 9.24 -14.08
C ASP A 2 3.33 8.82 -12.63
N LEU A 3 4.59 8.61 -12.21
CA LEU A 3 4.92 8.29 -10.85
C LEU A 3 4.49 9.40 -9.89
N ASP A 4 4.64 10.67 -10.32
CA ASP A 4 4.24 11.80 -9.51
C ASP A 4 2.73 11.81 -9.24
N ILE A 5 1.93 11.36 -10.21
CA ILE A 5 0.48 11.26 -10.05
C ILE A 5 0.17 10.19 -8.98
N ALA A 6 0.86 9.05 -9.04
CA ALA A 6 0.65 7.98 -8.06
C ALA A 6 1.01 8.44 -6.64
N ILE A 7 2.11 9.18 -6.50
CA ILE A 7 2.53 9.72 -5.20
C ILE A 7 1.47 10.70 -4.69
N SER A 8 1.00 11.59 -5.56
CA SER A 8 -0.04 12.55 -5.20
C SER A 8 -1.31 11.86 -4.74
N GLU A 9 -1.68 10.77 -5.42
CA GLU A 9 -2.86 10.00 -5.05
C GLU A 9 -2.70 9.32 -3.68
N CYS A 10 -1.49 8.85 -3.37
CA CYS A 10 -1.22 8.27 -2.06
C CYS A 10 -1.35 9.33 -0.96
N VAL A 11 -0.83 10.52 -1.18
CA VAL A 11 -0.96 11.62 -0.23
C VAL A 11 -2.43 12.01 -0.07
N ALA A 12 -3.17 12.04 -1.17
CA ALA A 12 -4.60 12.35 -1.12
C ALA A 12 -5.37 11.30 -0.32
N LEU A 13 -4.98 10.03 -0.44
CA LEU A 13 -5.68 8.94 0.24
C LEU A 13 -5.33 8.85 1.72
N TYR A 14 -4.04 8.92 2.04
CA TYR A 14 -3.56 8.69 3.41
C TYR A 14 -3.25 9.98 4.19
N GLY A 15 -3.17 11.11 3.52
CA GLY A 15 -2.84 12.38 4.16
C GLY A 15 -1.33 12.57 4.26
N ASP A 16 -0.94 13.63 4.96
CA ASP A 16 0.48 14.02 5.08
C ASP A 16 1.32 12.96 5.79
N GLN A 17 0.69 12.10 6.58
CA GLN A 17 1.41 11.02 7.27
C GLN A 17 2.15 10.11 6.29
N PHE A 18 1.67 9.99 5.05
CA PHE A 18 2.32 9.20 4.03
C PHE A 18 3.79 9.61 3.84
N ASN A 19 4.06 10.91 3.90
CA ASN A 19 5.40 11.44 3.71
C ASN A 19 6.34 11.13 4.88
N GLU A 20 5.78 10.77 6.03
CA GLU A 20 6.57 10.46 7.21
C GLU A 20 6.85 8.96 7.37
N TRP A 21 6.22 8.14 6.56
CA TRP A 21 6.45 6.70 6.59
C TRP A 21 7.79 6.35 5.96
N PRO A 22 8.39 5.21 6.33
CA PRO A 22 9.66 4.78 5.70
C PRO A 22 9.56 4.74 4.19
N GLY A 23 10.66 5.06 3.51
CA GLY A 23 10.68 5.09 2.04
C GLY A 23 10.23 3.80 1.41
N GLU A 24 10.56 2.66 2.01
CA GLU A 24 10.14 1.36 1.51
C GLU A 24 8.61 1.21 1.54
N VAL A 25 7.99 1.70 2.61
CA VAL A 25 6.53 1.69 2.72
C VAL A 25 5.92 2.57 1.63
N GLN A 26 6.48 3.76 1.43
CA GLN A 26 6.01 4.66 0.39
C GLN A 26 6.10 4.02 -1.00
N GLU A 27 7.22 3.33 -1.30
CA GLU A 27 7.39 2.67 -2.59
C GLU A 27 6.37 1.56 -2.80
N VAL A 28 6.12 0.76 -1.77
CA VAL A 28 5.13 -0.31 -1.85
C VAL A 28 3.75 0.27 -2.17
N LEU A 29 3.37 1.34 -1.48
CA LEU A 29 2.07 1.97 -1.69
C LEU A 29 1.95 2.60 -3.06
N VAL A 30 3.00 3.22 -3.55
CA VAL A 30 3.00 3.79 -4.90
C VAL A 30 2.80 2.68 -5.94
N ASN A 31 3.47 1.55 -5.77
CA ASN A 31 3.29 0.40 -6.67
C ASN A 31 1.86 -0.13 -6.62
N MET A 32 1.28 -0.22 -5.43
CA MET A 32 -0.11 -0.66 -5.29
C MET A 32 -1.06 0.33 -5.96
N MET A 33 -0.79 1.62 -5.82
CA MET A 33 -1.60 2.66 -6.45
C MET A 33 -1.56 2.54 -7.98
N PHE A 34 -0.38 2.27 -8.55
CA PHE A 34 -0.25 2.01 -9.98
C PHE A 34 -1.08 0.82 -10.43
N ASN A 35 -1.12 -0.23 -9.61
CA ASN A 35 -1.78 -1.47 -9.99
C ASN A 35 -3.29 -1.39 -9.89
N MET A 36 -3.81 -0.76 -8.85
CA MET A 36 -5.24 -0.84 -8.57
C MET A 36 -5.99 0.50 -8.55
N GLY A 37 -5.27 1.60 -8.40
CA GLY A 37 -5.89 2.91 -8.35
C GLY A 37 -6.43 3.25 -6.96
N ARG A 38 -6.78 4.53 -6.79
CA ARG A 38 -7.14 5.09 -5.48
C ARG A 38 -8.42 4.48 -4.89
N THR A 39 -9.42 4.25 -5.75
CA THR A 39 -10.71 3.73 -5.27
C THR A 39 -10.56 2.35 -4.64
N ARG A 40 -9.84 1.46 -5.30
CA ARG A 40 -9.65 0.09 -4.80
C ARG A 40 -8.73 0.08 -3.58
N LEU A 41 -7.63 0.81 -3.65
CA LEU A 41 -6.69 0.86 -2.53
C LEU A 41 -7.35 1.49 -1.31
N GLY A 42 -8.18 2.51 -1.52
CA GLY A 42 -8.93 3.14 -0.44
C GLY A 42 -9.93 2.22 0.24
N GLY A 43 -10.34 1.16 -0.44
CA GLY A 43 -11.25 0.16 0.13
C GLY A 43 -10.59 -0.78 1.12
N PHE A 44 -9.26 -0.78 1.20
CA PHE A 44 -8.50 -1.62 2.13
C PHE A 44 -8.48 -0.96 3.52
N LYS A 45 -9.59 -1.06 4.24
CA LYS A 45 -9.74 -0.33 5.51
C LYS A 45 -8.83 -0.84 6.61
N ASN A 46 -8.75 -2.15 6.78
CA ASN A 46 -7.90 -2.73 7.83
C ASN A 46 -6.42 -2.56 7.50
N PHE A 47 -6.07 -2.63 6.23
CA PHE A 47 -4.73 -2.35 5.74
C PHE A 47 -4.32 -0.92 6.09
N ARG A 48 -5.21 0.03 5.80
CA ARG A 48 -4.97 1.44 6.13
C ARG A 48 -4.78 1.64 7.63
N LYS A 49 -5.61 0.99 8.43
CA LYS A 49 -5.51 1.11 9.88
C LYS A 49 -4.15 0.62 10.37
N ALA A 50 -3.68 -0.50 9.87
CA ALA A 50 -2.37 -1.02 10.22
C ALA A 50 -1.25 -0.05 9.82
N LEU A 51 -1.36 0.56 8.65
CA LEU A 51 -0.38 1.56 8.20
C LEU A 51 -0.34 2.75 9.14
N GLU A 52 -1.52 3.23 9.56
CA GLU A 52 -1.62 4.38 10.44
C GLU A 52 -1.02 4.10 11.81
N GLU A 53 -1.06 2.85 12.24
CA GLU A 53 -0.48 2.42 13.50
C GLU A 53 1.01 2.11 13.40
N GLY A 54 1.56 2.13 12.20
CA GLY A 54 2.95 1.75 11.97
C GLY A 54 3.19 0.26 12.08
N ASP A 55 2.15 -0.54 11.98
CA ASP A 55 2.22 -1.99 12.09
C ASP A 55 2.36 -2.59 10.68
N TRP A 56 3.58 -2.55 10.16
CA TRP A 56 3.85 -2.96 8.78
C TRP A 56 3.61 -4.45 8.55
N LYS A 57 3.87 -5.28 9.54
CA LYS A 57 3.63 -6.71 9.43
C LYS A 57 2.14 -7.01 9.32
N ARG A 58 1.33 -6.33 10.12
CA ARG A 58 -0.12 -6.50 10.05
C ARG A 58 -0.66 -5.97 8.73
N ALA A 59 -0.11 -4.87 8.23
CA ALA A 59 -0.50 -4.34 6.94
C ALA A 59 -0.26 -5.38 5.85
N GLY A 60 0.86 -6.11 5.91
CA GLY A 60 1.14 -7.19 4.98
C GLY A 60 0.09 -8.29 5.04
N VAL A 61 -0.31 -8.68 6.25
CA VAL A 61 -1.34 -9.71 6.44
C VAL A 61 -2.66 -9.26 5.82
N GLU A 62 -3.06 -8.01 6.09
CA GLU A 62 -4.30 -7.48 5.56
C GLU A 62 -4.26 -7.35 4.03
N GLY A 63 -3.12 -6.96 3.48
CA GLY A 63 -2.97 -6.88 2.03
C GLY A 63 -3.08 -8.23 1.35
N ARG A 64 -2.57 -9.29 2.00
CA ARG A 64 -2.70 -10.65 1.48
C ARG A 64 -4.14 -11.15 1.55
N ASP A 65 -4.94 -10.64 2.46
CA ASP A 65 -6.34 -11.03 2.61
C ASP A 65 -7.24 -10.15 1.73
N SER A 66 -6.85 -9.98 0.48
CA SER A 66 -7.58 -9.12 -0.44
C SER A 66 -7.77 -9.82 -1.80
N ARG A 67 -8.78 -9.34 -2.54
CA ARG A 67 -9.03 -9.85 -3.88
C ARG A 67 -7.86 -9.53 -4.81
N TRP A 68 -7.27 -8.36 -4.64
CA TRP A 68 -6.11 -7.95 -5.41
C TRP A 68 -4.97 -8.97 -5.29
N TYR A 69 -4.70 -9.43 -4.07
CA TYR A 69 -3.66 -10.43 -3.83
C TYR A 69 -3.93 -11.70 -4.62
N LYS A 70 -5.20 -12.12 -4.64
CA LYS A 70 -5.59 -13.33 -5.36
C LYS A 70 -5.46 -13.18 -6.87
N GLN A 71 -5.62 -11.97 -7.38
CA GLN A 71 -5.54 -11.70 -8.83
C GLN A 71 -4.12 -11.60 -9.34
N VAL A 72 -3.21 -11.03 -8.55
CA VAL A 72 -1.82 -10.79 -8.97
C VAL A 72 -0.84 -11.32 -7.91
N THR A 73 -1.06 -12.54 -7.49
CA THR A 73 -0.38 -13.14 -6.33
C THR A 73 1.13 -12.92 -6.30
N ASN A 74 1.85 -13.20 -7.38
CA ASN A 74 3.30 -13.09 -7.39
C ASN A 74 3.76 -11.65 -7.15
N ARG A 75 3.12 -10.69 -7.82
CA ARG A 75 3.46 -9.28 -7.67
C ARG A 75 3.10 -8.77 -6.28
N ALA A 76 1.89 -9.14 -5.84
CA ALA A 76 1.40 -8.72 -4.53
C ALA A 76 2.28 -9.29 -3.41
N GLU A 77 2.69 -10.55 -3.53
CA GLU A 77 3.53 -11.18 -2.51
C GLU A 77 4.87 -10.45 -2.39
N ARG A 78 5.48 -10.06 -3.50
CA ARG A 78 6.74 -9.31 -3.47
C ARG A 78 6.59 -8.00 -2.72
N LEU A 79 5.47 -7.29 -2.94
CA LEU A 79 5.21 -6.02 -2.28
C LEU A 79 4.95 -6.23 -0.79
N MET A 80 4.19 -7.27 -0.44
CA MET A 80 3.88 -7.54 0.97
C MET A 80 5.12 -7.97 1.75
N VAL A 81 6.01 -8.75 1.13
CA VAL A 81 7.28 -9.13 1.77
C VAL A 81 8.13 -7.90 2.06
N ARG A 82 8.21 -6.98 1.10
CA ARG A 82 8.96 -5.72 1.29
C ARG A 82 8.37 -4.91 2.44
N LEU A 83 7.04 -4.82 2.49
CA LEU A 83 6.35 -4.06 3.52
C LEU A 83 6.60 -4.66 4.91
N GLU A 84 6.56 -5.98 5.02
CA GLU A 84 6.73 -6.66 6.30
C GLU A 84 8.17 -6.59 6.83
N ASN A 85 9.14 -6.37 5.96
CA ASN A 85 10.54 -6.33 6.34
C ASN A 85 11.07 -4.91 6.57
N VAL A 86 10.20 -3.95 6.65
CA VAL A 86 10.58 -2.56 6.94
C VAL A 86 11.21 -2.42 8.32
#